data_9e4906900d5b0b3ccb000c680e550424
#
_entry.id   9e4906900d5b0b3ccb000c680e550424
#
_cell.length_a   1.000
_cell.length_b   1.000
_cell.length_c   1.000
_cell.angle_alpha   90.00
_cell.angle_beta   90.00
_cell.angle_gamma   90.00
#
_symmetry.space_group_name_H-M   'P 1'
#
loop_
_entity.id
_entity.type
_entity.pdbx_description
1 polymer ?
#
loop_
_entity_poly.entity_id
_entity_poly.type
_entity_poly.pdbx_seq_one_letter_code
_entity_poly.pdbx_strand_id
1 'polypeptide(L)'
;MNPTYITLFSCAGVGCYGFKMNGFDCIASNELLEPRIEIQRVNHKCKYESGYICGDATLSETHQRIYDEINMWHEKEKLEQVDVVFATPPCQGMSTANYKKNDHEQIRNSLVVQAIKLIKAIHPKVFVFENVRAFMKSICTDVSGEDMVIKDSIYKNLSEDYNIYWKVINFKDYGVPSSRPRTIVIGTSKQLTHISPLHLFPTRQKEILLKDSIGKFARLQYCEKDKTDPFHFARPFPEYMLDWIKDLKEGETAFDNPDETKPCTFDADGNRIINKGAYMGNKYRRLIWDRPGACIATRSDVMSSQDTIHPCDNRVLSIRELMTLMTIPNTFRWTNHDDKLTVENSDEYLKENEGNIRRCIGEAVPTQIGSDIASKIRTMLDFESFITKAELQKDSDMNFYIQAFKLVGEIPIIDSFDKINALPSELSHVSIKLASIADSLAYIPQLCAYYSAADSIDIDIVGLNEEDNNKIESLFKLIKMGSNVSVNFRPSVSVYKHYDVVVENGTCRAIPQRKVNKKSSFENELQLSFFD
;
A
#
# COMPACT_ATOMS: atom_id res chain seq x y z
N MET A 1 10.31 -23.36 -9.73
CA MET A 1 8.89 -22.98 -9.56
C MET A 1 8.84 -21.48 -9.37
N ASN A 2 7.82 -20.79 -9.89
CA ASN A 2 7.58 -19.39 -9.53
C ASN A 2 7.21 -19.30 -8.05
N PRO A 3 7.49 -18.17 -7.37
CA PRO A 3 6.97 -17.96 -6.04
C PRO A 3 5.44 -17.95 -6.06
N THR A 4 4.83 -18.38 -4.97
CA THR A 4 3.40 -18.64 -4.88
C THR A 4 2.68 -17.72 -3.90
N TYR A 5 1.38 -17.50 -4.12
CA TYR A 5 0.58 -16.76 -3.17
C TYR A 5 -0.87 -17.24 -3.07
N ILE A 6 -1.46 -17.01 -1.91
CA ILE A 6 -2.89 -17.13 -1.65
C ILE A 6 -3.41 -15.74 -1.30
N THR A 7 -4.63 -15.43 -1.75
CA THR A 7 -5.26 -14.16 -1.41
C THR A 7 -6.63 -14.36 -0.79
N LEU A 8 -6.89 -13.62 0.29
CA LEU A 8 -8.14 -13.67 1.05
C LEU A 8 -8.85 -12.31 0.96
N PHE A 9 -10.18 -12.33 0.81
CA PHE A 9 -11.01 -11.14 0.62
C PHE A 9 -10.57 -10.35 -0.62
N SER A 10 -10.33 -11.06 -1.70
CA SER A 10 -9.54 -10.59 -2.84
C SER A 10 -10.22 -9.55 -3.73
N CYS A 11 -11.50 -9.23 -3.49
CA CYS A 11 -12.30 -8.34 -4.33
C CYS A 11 -12.16 -8.71 -5.83
N ALA A 12 -12.05 -7.74 -6.74
CA ALA A 12 -11.81 -7.99 -8.16
C ALA A 12 -10.35 -8.36 -8.51
N GLY A 13 -9.46 -8.52 -7.52
CA GLY A 13 -8.07 -8.90 -7.72
C GLY A 13 -7.13 -7.79 -8.17
N VAL A 14 -7.55 -6.53 -8.14
CA VAL A 14 -6.75 -5.37 -8.59
C VAL A 14 -5.41 -5.27 -7.86
N GLY A 15 -5.40 -5.30 -6.53
CA GLY A 15 -4.15 -5.23 -5.76
C GLY A 15 -3.24 -6.43 -6.00
N CYS A 16 -3.84 -7.62 -6.08
CA CYS A 16 -3.12 -8.86 -6.32
C CYS A 16 -2.58 -8.97 -7.75
N TYR A 17 -3.06 -8.16 -8.69
CA TYR A 17 -2.51 -8.12 -10.05
C TYR A 17 -1.03 -7.76 -10.04
N GLY A 18 -0.58 -7.00 -9.04
CA GLY A 18 0.82 -6.70 -8.82
C GLY A 18 1.68 -7.96 -8.57
N PHE A 19 1.16 -8.98 -7.91
CA PHE A 19 1.85 -10.27 -7.74
C PHE A 19 2.01 -11.00 -9.08
N LYS A 20 0.95 -11.05 -9.90
CA LYS A 20 1.01 -11.61 -11.25
C LYS A 20 2.06 -10.91 -12.11
N MET A 21 2.12 -9.57 -12.08
CA MET A 21 3.10 -8.77 -12.82
C MET A 21 4.55 -9.10 -12.41
N ASN A 22 4.77 -9.58 -11.19
CA ASN A 22 6.07 -9.99 -10.67
C ASN A 22 6.30 -11.51 -10.76
N GLY A 23 5.48 -12.23 -11.54
CA GLY A 23 5.68 -13.64 -11.85
C GLY A 23 5.38 -14.59 -10.69
N PHE A 24 4.45 -14.22 -9.80
CA PHE A 24 3.90 -15.14 -8.80
C PHE A 24 2.76 -15.96 -9.37
N ASP A 25 2.70 -17.22 -8.98
CA ASP A 25 1.58 -18.11 -9.27
C ASP A 25 0.56 -18.06 -8.13
N CYS A 26 -0.71 -17.76 -8.44
CA CYS A 26 -1.80 -17.78 -7.47
C CYS A 26 -2.30 -19.20 -7.26
N ILE A 27 -2.15 -19.71 -6.03
CA ILE A 27 -2.68 -21.01 -5.61
C ILE A 27 -4.19 -20.90 -5.46
N ALA A 28 -4.64 -20.04 -4.56
CA ALA A 28 -6.04 -19.85 -4.22
C ALA A 28 -6.40 -18.38 -4.06
N SER A 29 -7.60 -18.03 -4.51
CA SER A 29 -8.20 -16.70 -4.35
C SER A 29 -9.59 -16.82 -3.76
N ASN A 30 -9.76 -16.40 -2.50
CA ASN A 30 -11.05 -16.40 -1.84
C ASN A 30 -11.73 -15.02 -1.92
N GLU A 31 -12.97 -15.02 -2.34
CA GLU A 31 -13.88 -13.88 -2.40
C GLU A 31 -15.32 -14.37 -2.17
N LEU A 32 -16.15 -13.52 -1.56
CA LEU A 32 -17.54 -13.84 -1.25
C LEU A 32 -18.47 -13.76 -2.49
N LEU A 33 -18.18 -12.81 -3.38
CA LEU A 33 -19.06 -12.43 -4.48
C LEU A 33 -18.58 -13.00 -5.82
N GLU A 34 -19.40 -13.89 -6.43
CA GLU A 34 -19.09 -14.51 -7.72
C GLU A 34 -18.77 -13.50 -8.84
N PRO A 35 -19.48 -12.35 -9.00
CA PRO A 35 -19.13 -11.39 -10.05
C PRO A 35 -17.70 -10.81 -9.93
N ARG A 36 -17.11 -10.85 -8.74
CA ARG A 36 -15.71 -10.43 -8.51
C ARG A 36 -14.72 -11.53 -8.86
N ILE A 37 -15.09 -12.79 -8.59
CA ILE A 37 -14.33 -13.96 -9.03
C ILE A 37 -14.28 -14.02 -10.56
N GLU A 38 -15.39 -13.73 -11.26
CA GLU A 38 -15.39 -13.64 -12.72
C GLU A 38 -14.38 -12.65 -13.28
N ILE A 39 -14.25 -11.46 -12.67
CA ILE A 39 -13.23 -10.48 -13.06
C ILE A 39 -11.82 -11.08 -12.87
N GLN A 40 -11.60 -11.84 -11.81
CA GLN A 40 -10.31 -12.48 -11.57
C GLN A 40 -10.00 -13.59 -12.59
N ARG A 41 -11.03 -14.37 -13.01
CA ARG A 41 -10.92 -15.39 -14.08
C ARG A 41 -10.51 -14.76 -15.41
N VAL A 42 -11.15 -13.65 -15.78
CA VAL A 42 -10.81 -12.89 -16.98
C VAL A 42 -9.35 -12.44 -16.99
N ASN A 43 -8.82 -12.13 -15.84
CA ASN A 43 -7.42 -11.75 -15.66
C ASN A 43 -6.48 -12.95 -15.46
N HIS A 44 -6.98 -14.19 -15.59
CA HIS A 44 -6.19 -15.41 -15.42
C HIS A 44 -5.33 -15.37 -14.15
N LYS A 45 -5.98 -15.07 -13.01
CA LYS A 45 -5.28 -14.87 -11.75
C LYS A 45 -4.76 -16.17 -11.16
N CYS A 46 -5.62 -17.19 -11.01
CA CYS A 46 -5.22 -18.49 -10.53
C CYS A 46 -4.72 -19.37 -11.67
N LYS A 47 -3.73 -20.20 -11.39
CA LYS A 47 -3.18 -21.16 -12.36
C LYS A 47 -4.21 -22.24 -12.70
N TYR A 48 -4.97 -22.69 -11.71
CA TYR A 48 -6.03 -23.71 -11.86
C TYR A 48 -7.39 -23.12 -11.57
N GLU A 49 -8.41 -23.64 -12.24
CA GLU A 49 -9.80 -23.21 -12.05
C GLU A 49 -10.31 -23.48 -10.62
N SER A 50 -9.86 -24.58 -10.00
CA SER A 50 -10.15 -24.93 -8.60
C SER A 50 -9.65 -23.89 -7.58
N GLY A 51 -8.66 -23.09 -7.94
CA GLY A 51 -8.12 -22.01 -7.10
C GLY A 51 -9.05 -20.81 -6.95
N TYR A 52 -10.10 -20.68 -7.78
CA TYR A 52 -11.12 -19.64 -7.60
C TYR A 52 -12.16 -20.10 -6.59
N ILE A 53 -12.06 -19.61 -5.36
CA ILE A 53 -12.88 -20.04 -4.22
C ILE A 53 -13.91 -18.96 -3.89
N CYS A 54 -15.08 -19.02 -4.53
CA CYS A 54 -16.24 -18.24 -4.11
C CYS A 54 -16.80 -18.84 -2.83
N GLY A 55 -16.83 -18.08 -1.74
CA GLY A 55 -17.33 -18.56 -0.45
C GLY A 55 -17.03 -17.62 0.72
N ASP A 56 -17.86 -17.75 1.75
CA ASP A 56 -17.69 -17.01 3.00
C ASP A 56 -16.48 -17.56 3.77
N ALA A 57 -15.50 -16.70 4.05
CA ALA A 57 -14.30 -17.06 4.81
C ALA A 57 -14.57 -17.47 6.26
N THR A 58 -15.79 -17.32 6.79
CA THR A 58 -16.16 -17.79 8.13
C THR A 58 -16.51 -19.27 8.16
N LEU A 59 -16.79 -19.87 6.99
CA LEU A 59 -17.21 -21.25 6.87
C LEU A 59 -16.02 -22.21 6.77
N SER A 60 -16.08 -23.30 7.53
CA SER A 60 -15.06 -24.36 7.49
C SER A 60 -14.91 -25.01 6.11
N GLU A 61 -15.99 -25.08 5.33
CA GLU A 61 -15.98 -25.57 3.95
C GLU A 61 -15.08 -24.70 3.05
N THR A 62 -15.14 -23.38 3.20
CA THR A 62 -14.27 -22.44 2.47
C THR A 62 -12.79 -22.66 2.82
N HIS A 63 -12.48 -22.84 4.11
CA HIS A 63 -11.14 -23.18 4.56
C HIS A 63 -10.67 -24.52 3.99
N GLN A 64 -11.54 -25.54 4.00
CA GLN A 64 -11.21 -26.86 3.47
C GLN A 64 -10.86 -26.79 1.98
N ARG A 65 -11.62 -26.05 1.18
CA ARG A 65 -11.32 -25.84 -0.26
C ARG A 65 -9.96 -25.19 -0.47
N ILE A 66 -9.53 -24.26 0.40
CA ILE A 66 -8.19 -23.66 0.34
C ILE A 66 -7.12 -24.72 0.64
N TYR A 67 -7.33 -25.57 1.67
CA TYR A 67 -6.39 -26.64 2.01
C TYR A 67 -6.33 -27.72 0.92
N ASP A 68 -7.44 -28.08 0.33
CA ASP A 68 -7.51 -29.04 -0.78
C ASP A 68 -6.74 -28.53 -2.00
N GLU A 69 -6.84 -27.23 -2.29
CA GLU A 69 -6.07 -26.60 -3.36
C GLU A 69 -4.56 -26.61 -3.06
N ILE A 70 -4.15 -26.30 -1.84
CA ILE A 70 -2.73 -26.40 -1.41
C ILE A 70 -2.23 -27.84 -1.56
N ASN A 71 -3.02 -28.84 -1.13
CA ASN A 71 -2.66 -30.25 -1.24
C ASN A 71 -2.50 -30.66 -2.71
N MET A 72 -3.40 -30.23 -3.58
CA MET A 72 -3.29 -30.46 -5.02
C MET A 72 -1.98 -29.87 -5.58
N TRP A 73 -1.56 -28.69 -5.11
CA TRP A 73 -0.28 -28.08 -5.51
C TRP A 73 0.93 -28.85 -4.98
N HIS A 74 0.88 -29.39 -3.75
CA HIS A 74 1.92 -30.27 -3.22
C HIS A 74 2.11 -31.51 -4.10
N GLU A 75 1.01 -32.10 -4.57
CA GLU A 75 1.05 -33.30 -5.41
C GLU A 75 1.52 -33.00 -6.84
N LYS A 76 0.91 -32.00 -7.50
CA LYS A 76 1.13 -31.73 -8.93
C LYS A 76 2.37 -30.87 -9.20
N GLU A 77 2.55 -29.81 -8.42
CA GLU A 77 3.59 -28.79 -8.65
C GLU A 77 4.81 -28.98 -7.76
N LYS A 78 4.77 -29.95 -6.82
CA LYS A 78 5.83 -30.17 -5.82
C LYS A 78 6.04 -28.94 -4.94
N LEU A 79 4.96 -28.22 -4.61
CA LEU A 79 4.99 -27.10 -3.70
C LEU A 79 5.54 -27.58 -2.34
N GLU A 80 6.58 -26.96 -1.83
CA GLU A 80 7.10 -27.27 -0.48
C GLU A 80 6.36 -26.46 0.58
N GLN A 81 6.19 -25.18 0.36
CA GLN A 81 5.56 -24.22 1.26
C GLN A 81 4.96 -23.07 0.47
N VAL A 82 3.82 -22.55 0.91
CA VAL A 82 3.22 -21.31 0.35
C VAL A 82 4.13 -20.12 0.66
N ASP A 83 4.48 -19.33 -0.34
CA ASP A 83 5.36 -18.18 -0.11
C ASP A 83 4.62 -17.02 0.54
N VAL A 84 3.42 -16.68 0.06
CA VAL A 84 2.72 -15.49 0.55
C VAL A 84 1.24 -15.75 0.81
N VAL A 85 0.72 -15.24 1.94
CA VAL A 85 -0.72 -15.01 2.15
C VAL A 85 -0.96 -13.50 2.18
N PHE A 86 -1.73 -12.99 1.21
CA PHE A 86 -2.13 -11.59 1.11
C PHE A 86 -3.61 -11.45 1.46
N ALA A 87 -3.94 -10.74 2.53
CA ALA A 87 -5.30 -10.61 3.05
C ALA A 87 -5.73 -9.14 3.20
N THR A 88 -6.92 -8.84 2.67
CA THR A 88 -7.52 -7.49 2.74
C THR A 88 -8.93 -7.59 3.35
N PRO A 89 -9.05 -7.97 4.65
CA PRO A 89 -10.34 -8.18 5.28
C PRO A 89 -11.19 -6.90 5.27
N PRO A 90 -12.54 -7.01 5.17
CA PRO A 90 -13.43 -5.85 5.09
C PRO A 90 -13.27 -4.91 6.30
N CYS A 91 -13.27 -3.59 6.01
CA CYS A 91 -13.07 -2.52 7.00
C CYS A 91 -14.36 -1.75 7.34
N GLN A 92 -15.53 -2.28 7.03
CA GLN A 92 -16.79 -1.53 7.08
C GLN A 92 -17.17 -1.00 8.47
N GLY A 93 -16.69 -1.64 9.55
CA GLY A 93 -16.83 -1.17 10.93
C GLY A 93 -15.72 -0.22 11.41
N MET A 94 -14.62 -0.09 10.66
CA MET A 94 -13.40 0.64 11.06
C MET A 94 -13.26 1.98 10.36
N SER A 95 -14.06 2.25 9.31
CA SER A 95 -13.93 3.45 8.49
C SER A 95 -14.43 4.68 9.25
N THR A 96 -13.65 5.78 9.21
CA THR A 96 -14.05 7.10 9.73
C THR A 96 -15.27 7.69 9.03
N ALA A 97 -15.67 7.14 7.88
CA ALA A 97 -16.87 7.52 7.15
C ALA A 97 -18.15 6.88 7.72
N ASN A 98 -18.03 5.93 8.64
CA ASN A 98 -19.18 5.27 9.25
C ASN A 98 -19.48 5.87 10.63
N TYR A 99 -20.55 6.68 10.71
CA TYR A 99 -20.98 7.37 11.95
C TYR A 99 -21.89 6.53 12.85
N LYS A 100 -22.34 5.35 12.40
CA LYS A 100 -23.25 4.47 13.15
C LYS A 100 -22.50 3.20 13.56
N LYS A 101 -21.97 3.17 14.77
CA LYS A 101 -21.38 1.97 15.36
C LYS A 101 -22.49 1.09 15.93
N ASN A 102 -22.58 -0.16 15.45
CA ASN A 102 -23.54 -1.19 15.90
C ASN A 102 -22.80 -2.50 16.18
N ASP A 103 -23.43 -3.43 16.91
CA ASP A 103 -22.91 -4.77 17.23
C ASP A 103 -22.49 -5.56 15.97
N HIS A 104 -23.08 -5.28 14.81
CA HIS A 104 -22.68 -5.82 13.53
C HIS A 104 -21.26 -5.42 13.08
N GLU A 105 -20.66 -4.37 13.64
CA GLU A 105 -19.31 -3.93 13.30
C GLU A 105 -18.26 -4.83 13.92
N GLN A 106 -18.47 -5.30 15.14
CA GLN A 106 -17.57 -6.22 15.81
C GLN A 106 -17.50 -7.57 15.09
N ILE A 107 -18.65 -8.07 14.62
CA ILE A 107 -18.71 -9.29 13.77
C ILE A 107 -17.89 -9.11 12.49
N ARG A 108 -17.99 -7.97 11.83
CA ARG A 108 -17.22 -7.68 10.60
C ARG A 108 -15.73 -7.49 10.85
N ASN A 109 -15.37 -6.87 11.97
CA ASN A 109 -13.96 -6.73 12.37
C ASN A 109 -13.34 -8.09 12.67
N SER A 110 -14.13 -9.07 13.10
CA SER A 110 -13.69 -10.42 13.39
C SER A 110 -13.37 -11.25 12.13
N LEU A 111 -13.63 -10.74 10.91
CA LEU A 111 -13.21 -11.39 9.67
C LEU A 111 -11.67 -11.46 9.54
N VAL A 112 -10.94 -10.53 10.14
CA VAL A 112 -9.47 -10.61 10.21
C VAL A 112 -9.02 -11.88 10.92
N VAL A 113 -9.79 -12.36 11.89
CA VAL A 113 -9.48 -13.56 12.67
C VAL A 113 -9.50 -14.82 11.80
N GLN A 114 -10.33 -14.85 10.74
CA GLN A 114 -10.33 -15.95 9.79
C GLN A 114 -9.02 -15.99 8.99
N ALA A 115 -8.50 -14.81 8.58
CA ALA A 115 -7.19 -14.76 7.96
C ALA A 115 -6.07 -15.17 8.94
N ILE A 116 -6.14 -14.78 10.22
CA ILE A 116 -5.19 -15.21 11.25
C ILE A 116 -5.20 -16.74 11.38
N LYS A 117 -6.40 -17.36 11.45
CA LYS A 117 -6.53 -18.84 11.51
C LYS A 117 -5.90 -19.52 10.29
N LEU A 118 -6.19 -19.00 9.09
CA LEU A 118 -5.63 -19.54 7.85
C LEU A 118 -4.11 -19.37 7.79
N ILE A 119 -3.57 -18.19 8.13
CA ILE A 119 -2.12 -17.95 8.19
C ILE A 119 -1.45 -18.92 9.17
N LYS A 120 -2.05 -19.13 10.36
CA LYS A 120 -1.53 -20.05 11.36
C LYS A 120 -1.55 -21.51 10.89
N ALA A 121 -2.55 -21.91 10.12
CA ALA A 121 -2.66 -23.28 9.60
C ALA A 121 -1.79 -23.52 8.34
N ILE A 122 -1.66 -22.52 7.47
CA ILE A 122 -0.91 -22.63 6.20
C ILE A 122 0.60 -22.48 6.43
N HIS A 123 1.01 -21.71 7.45
CA HIS A 123 2.41 -21.34 7.71
C HIS A 123 3.15 -20.79 6.48
N PRO A 124 2.64 -19.72 5.81
CA PRO A 124 3.32 -19.14 4.66
C PRO A 124 4.67 -18.52 5.07
N LYS A 125 5.59 -18.39 4.13
CA LYS A 125 6.87 -17.69 4.38
C LYS A 125 6.66 -16.23 4.77
N VAL A 126 5.67 -15.57 4.14
CA VAL A 126 5.31 -14.17 4.37
C VAL A 126 3.80 -14.02 4.45
N PHE A 127 3.32 -13.20 5.36
CA PHE A 127 1.94 -12.72 5.27
C PHE A 127 1.87 -11.20 5.19
N VAL A 128 0.82 -10.70 4.54
CA VAL A 128 0.58 -9.27 4.39
C VAL A 128 -0.89 -8.97 4.66
N PHE A 129 -1.16 -8.02 5.57
CA PHE A 129 -2.47 -7.39 5.68
C PHE A 129 -2.43 -5.97 5.14
N GLU A 130 -3.44 -5.58 4.39
CA GLU A 130 -3.74 -4.19 4.09
C GLU A 130 -5.12 -3.82 4.63
N ASN A 131 -5.23 -2.63 5.22
CA ASN A 131 -6.51 -2.16 5.73
C ASN A 131 -6.51 -0.64 5.96
N VAL A 132 -7.65 -0.09 6.36
CA VAL A 132 -7.78 1.32 6.70
C VAL A 132 -6.91 1.72 7.91
N ARG A 133 -6.68 3.03 8.05
CA ARG A 133 -5.82 3.63 9.08
C ARG A 133 -6.12 3.17 10.51
N ALA A 134 -7.39 2.90 10.83
CA ALA A 134 -7.82 2.52 12.18
C ALA A 134 -7.62 1.03 12.49
N PHE A 135 -7.23 0.20 11.52
CA PHE A 135 -7.22 -1.26 11.60
C PHE A 135 -6.61 -1.79 12.90
N MET A 136 -5.37 -1.43 13.19
CA MET A 136 -4.63 -1.95 14.35
C MET A 136 -5.17 -1.49 15.72
N LYS A 137 -6.08 -0.50 15.72
CA LYS A 137 -6.72 0.03 16.94
C LYS A 137 -8.17 -0.41 17.10
N SER A 138 -8.72 -1.12 16.12
CA SER A 138 -10.10 -1.61 16.16
C SER A 138 -10.20 -2.90 16.97
N ILE A 139 -11.37 -3.14 17.55
CA ILE A 139 -11.66 -4.33 18.37
C ILE A 139 -12.17 -5.44 17.45
N CYS A 140 -11.75 -6.66 17.70
CA CYS A 140 -12.27 -7.90 17.11
C CYS A 140 -12.49 -8.95 18.21
N THR A 141 -13.29 -9.96 17.92
CA THR A 141 -13.38 -11.17 18.75
C THR A 141 -12.30 -12.14 18.26
N ASP A 142 -11.27 -12.39 19.09
CA ASP A 142 -10.09 -13.19 18.76
C ASP A 142 -10.41 -14.69 18.51
N VAL A 143 -9.42 -15.44 18.10
CA VAL A 143 -9.48 -16.90 17.97
C VAL A 143 -9.93 -17.57 19.28
N SER A 144 -9.53 -17.03 20.43
CA SER A 144 -9.94 -17.49 21.76
C SER A 144 -11.39 -17.16 22.15
N GLY A 145 -12.11 -16.38 21.35
CA GLY A 145 -13.46 -15.88 21.67
C GLY A 145 -13.48 -14.63 22.55
N GLU A 146 -12.32 -14.06 22.90
CA GLU A 146 -12.18 -12.85 23.70
C GLU A 146 -12.14 -11.61 22.81
N ASP A 147 -12.71 -10.51 23.29
CA ASP A 147 -12.63 -9.23 22.60
C ASP A 147 -11.29 -8.56 22.91
N MET A 148 -10.57 -8.20 21.84
CA MET A 148 -9.30 -7.51 21.95
C MET A 148 -9.02 -6.63 20.75
N VAL A 149 -8.00 -5.78 20.86
CA VAL A 149 -7.54 -4.95 19.74
C VAL A 149 -6.92 -5.85 18.67
N ILE A 150 -7.21 -5.59 17.39
CA ILE A 150 -6.69 -6.40 16.26
C ILE A 150 -5.17 -6.55 16.32
N LYS A 151 -4.44 -5.47 16.71
CA LYS A 151 -3.00 -5.55 16.93
C LYS A 151 -2.65 -6.71 17.87
N ASP A 152 -3.30 -6.77 19.03
CA ASP A 152 -2.98 -7.76 20.07
C ASP A 152 -3.37 -9.17 19.61
N SER A 153 -4.49 -9.32 18.88
CA SER A 153 -4.89 -10.61 18.27
C SER A 153 -3.86 -11.10 17.25
N ILE A 154 -3.36 -10.24 16.36
CA ILE A 154 -2.31 -10.60 15.39
C ILE A 154 -1.03 -11.06 16.13
N TYR A 155 -0.55 -10.27 17.10
CA TYR A 155 0.68 -10.61 17.83
C TYR A 155 0.52 -11.86 18.69
N LYS A 156 -0.60 -11.99 19.42
CA LYS A 156 -0.90 -13.17 20.27
C LYS A 156 -0.86 -14.48 19.47
N ASN A 157 -1.41 -14.46 18.25
CA ASN A 157 -1.58 -15.67 17.46
C ASN A 157 -0.40 -15.98 16.53
N LEU A 158 0.37 -14.97 16.09
CA LEU A 158 1.34 -15.12 15.01
C LEU A 158 2.79 -14.79 15.42
N SER A 159 3.04 -14.09 16.54
CA SER A 159 4.40 -13.65 16.88
C SER A 159 5.33 -14.78 17.35
N GLU A 160 4.80 -15.96 17.66
CA GLU A 160 5.63 -17.14 17.95
C GLU A 160 6.42 -17.56 16.70
N ASP A 161 5.75 -17.59 15.54
CA ASP A 161 6.31 -18.09 14.28
C ASP A 161 6.83 -16.98 13.36
N TYR A 162 6.41 -15.73 13.58
CA TYR A 162 6.67 -14.62 12.67
C TYR A 162 7.32 -13.42 13.35
N ASN A 163 8.24 -12.78 12.66
CA ASN A 163 8.62 -11.39 12.90
C ASN A 163 7.57 -10.50 12.23
N ILE A 164 6.97 -9.57 12.99
CA ILE A 164 5.82 -8.78 12.53
C ILE A 164 6.15 -7.29 12.66
N TYR A 165 5.93 -6.55 11.57
CA TYR A 165 5.98 -5.10 11.60
C TYR A 165 4.76 -4.50 10.89
N TRP A 166 4.29 -3.37 11.38
CA TRP A 166 3.18 -2.65 10.77
C TRP A 166 3.40 -1.14 10.79
N LYS A 167 2.84 -0.47 9.78
CA LYS A 167 2.89 0.98 9.66
C LYS A 167 1.67 1.50 8.91
N VAL A 168 1.24 2.72 9.25
CA VAL A 168 0.32 3.48 8.42
C VAL A 168 1.14 4.26 7.41
N ILE A 169 0.91 3.99 6.12
CA ILE A 169 1.56 4.71 5.02
C ILE A 169 0.50 5.39 4.16
N ASN A 170 0.85 6.50 3.53
CA ASN A 170 0.00 7.11 2.52
C ASN A 170 0.51 6.73 1.14
N PHE A 171 -0.31 6.06 0.35
CA PHE A 171 0.11 5.50 -0.93
C PHE A 171 0.58 6.56 -1.95
N LYS A 172 0.18 7.83 -1.80
CA LYS A 172 0.72 8.93 -2.61
C LYS A 172 2.24 9.08 -2.51
N ASP A 173 2.82 8.67 -1.37
CA ASP A 173 4.26 8.73 -1.12
C ASP A 173 5.01 7.51 -1.73
N TYR A 174 4.29 6.62 -2.43
CA TYR A 174 4.78 5.35 -2.97
C TYR A 174 4.41 5.14 -4.45
N GLY A 175 4.35 6.23 -5.23
CA GLY A 175 4.10 6.17 -6.66
C GLY A 175 2.64 6.01 -7.07
N VAL A 176 1.69 6.17 -6.13
CA VAL A 176 0.25 6.15 -6.42
C VAL A 176 -0.24 7.59 -6.56
N PRO A 177 -0.87 7.99 -7.69
CA PRO A 177 -1.32 9.37 -7.91
C PRO A 177 -2.53 9.78 -7.06
N SER A 178 -2.82 9.08 -5.97
CA SER A 178 -3.92 9.42 -5.07
C SER A 178 -3.55 9.25 -3.60
N SER A 179 -4.04 10.17 -2.76
CA SER A 179 -3.83 10.16 -1.32
C SER A 179 -4.73 9.12 -0.65
N ARG A 180 -4.15 7.99 -0.25
CA ARG A 180 -4.87 6.86 0.35
C ARG A 180 -4.09 6.32 1.55
N PRO A 181 -4.27 6.88 2.77
CA PRO A 181 -3.60 6.36 3.97
C PRO A 181 -4.16 4.98 4.37
N ARG A 182 -3.27 4.00 4.53
CA ARG A 182 -3.58 2.61 4.85
C ARG A 182 -2.57 2.02 5.83
N THR A 183 -3.04 1.09 6.62
CA THR A 183 -2.22 0.23 7.45
C THR A 183 -1.73 -0.95 6.61
N ILE A 184 -0.43 -1.16 6.59
CA ILE A 184 0.21 -2.37 6.07
C ILE A 184 0.82 -3.12 7.26
N VAL A 185 0.52 -4.41 7.36
CA VAL A 185 1.15 -5.32 8.33
C VAL A 185 1.87 -6.39 7.52
N ILE A 186 3.13 -6.60 7.79
CA ILE A 186 3.92 -7.66 7.16
C ILE A 186 4.51 -8.55 8.24
N GLY A 187 4.35 -9.86 8.07
CA GLY A 187 5.03 -10.86 8.88
C GLY A 187 5.92 -11.73 8.02
N THR A 188 7.15 -11.97 8.48
CA THR A 188 8.08 -12.92 7.87
C THR A 188 8.30 -14.09 8.80
N SER A 189 8.26 -15.32 8.29
CA SER A 189 8.54 -16.51 9.08
C SER A 189 9.93 -16.38 9.74
N LYS A 190 10.05 -16.74 11.00
CA LYS A 190 11.32 -16.78 11.73
C LYS A 190 12.32 -17.80 11.17
N GLN A 191 11.85 -18.71 10.30
CA GLN A 191 12.71 -19.61 9.55
C GLN A 191 13.51 -18.89 8.47
N LEU A 192 13.05 -17.72 8.00
CA LEU A 192 13.76 -16.85 7.08
C LEU A 192 14.70 -15.93 7.86
N THR A 193 15.92 -16.38 8.07
CA THR A 193 16.88 -15.71 8.96
C THR A 193 17.42 -14.39 8.41
N HIS A 194 17.31 -14.16 7.09
CA HIS A 194 17.86 -12.99 6.40
C HIS A 194 16.78 -11.99 5.94
N ILE A 195 15.49 -12.26 6.21
CA ILE A 195 14.39 -11.41 5.74
C ILE A 195 13.64 -10.80 6.92
N SER A 196 13.80 -9.49 7.09
CA SER A 196 12.97 -8.70 8.01
C SER A 196 11.68 -8.26 7.32
N PRO A 197 10.53 -8.15 8.04
CA PRO A 197 9.32 -7.53 7.50
C PRO A 197 9.57 -6.15 6.89
N LEU A 198 10.49 -5.37 7.46
CA LEU A 198 10.84 -4.03 6.99
C LEU A 198 11.49 -4.02 5.59
N HIS A 199 12.18 -5.09 5.19
CA HIS A 199 12.72 -5.20 3.85
C HIS A 199 11.64 -5.26 2.76
N LEU A 200 10.41 -5.65 3.14
CA LEU A 200 9.31 -5.92 2.22
C LEU A 200 8.34 -4.75 2.05
N PHE A 201 8.49 -3.67 2.82
CA PHE A 201 7.67 -2.47 2.65
C PHE A 201 7.95 -1.79 1.31
N PRO A 202 6.91 -1.15 0.69
CA PRO A 202 7.09 -0.38 -0.54
C PRO A 202 8.18 0.68 -0.40
N THR A 203 8.82 1.01 -1.50
CA THR A 203 9.85 2.05 -1.55
C THR A 203 9.21 3.41 -1.77
N ARG A 204 9.57 4.40 -0.95
CA ARG A 204 9.08 5.78 -1.09
C ARG A 204 9.46 6.35 -2.47
N GLN A 205 8.51 7.01 -3.11
CA GLN A 205 8.66 7.65 -4.41
C GLN A 205 8.15 9.10 -4.34
N LYS A 206 8.57 9.92 -5.30
CA LYS A 206 8.07 11.28 -5.43
C LYS A 206 6.56 11.27 -5.69
N GLU A 207 5.84 12.20 -5.10
CA GLU A 207 4.41 12.38 -5.34
C GLU A 207 4.13 12.66 -6.82
N ILE A 208 3.06 12.03 -7.32
CA ILE A 208 2.55 12.23 -8.68
C ILE A 208 1.30 13.10 -8.59
N LEU A 209 1.33 14.24 -9.27
CA LEU A 209 0.22 15.19 -9.27
C LEU A 209 -0.88 14.74 -10.24
N LEU A 210 -2.11 15.20 -10.02
CA LEU A 210 -3.23 14.91 -10.92
C LEU A 210 -2.93 15.30 -12.37
N LYS A 211 -2.33 16.48 -12.59
CA LYS A 211 -1.96 16.93 -13.94
C LYS A 211 -1.00 15.98 -14.65
N ASP A 212 -0.08 15.36 -13.93
CA ASP A 212 0.92 14.47 -14.50
C ASP A 212 0.33 13.05 -14.75
N SER A 213 -0.74 12.69 -14.05
CA SER A 213 -1.39 11.38 -14.18
C SER A 213 -2.55 11.37 -15.15
N ILE A 214 -3.55 12.24 -14.97
CA ILE A 214 -4.78 12.25 -15.78
C ILE A 214 -4.91 13.44 -16.73
N GLY A 215 -4.04 14.46 -16.62
CA GLY A 215 -4.10 15.66 -17.46
C GLY A 215 -3.90 15.43 -18.96
N LYS A 216 -3.42 14.25 -19.34
CA LYS A 216 -3.24 13.82 -20.75
C LYS A 216 -4.50 13.28 -21.40
N PHE A 217 -5.55 12.96 -20.64
CA PHE A 217 -6.79 12.44 -21.21
C PHE A 217 -7.58 13.54 -21.90
N ALA A 218 -8.40 13.15 -22.87
CA ALA A 218 -9.27 14.06 -23.58
C ALA A 218 -10.23 14.78 -22.61
N ARG A 219 -10.45 16.08 -22.85
CA ARG A 219 -11.47 16.85 -22.12
C ARG A 219 -12.86 16.35 -22.56
N LEU A 220 -13.74 16.18 -21.59
CA LEU A 220 -15.10 15.69 -21.84
C LEU A 220 -16.13 16.68 -21.31
N GLN A 221 -17.07 17.05 -22.18
CA GLN A 221 -18.24 17.81 -21.77
C GLN A 221 -19.28 16.91 -21.08
N TYR A 222 -20.33 17.53 -20.59
CA TYR A 222 -21.48 16.81 -20.03
C TYR A 222 -22.03 15.76 -21.00
N CYS A 223 -22.17 14.51 -20.54
CA CYS A 223 -22.60 13.36 -21.33
C CYS A 223 -21.70 12.96 -22.52
N GLU A 224 -20.51 13.53 -22.63
CA GLU A 224 -19.58 13.20 -23.72
C GLU A 224 -18.79 11.93 -23.41
N LYS A 225 -18.39 11.22 -24.48
CA LYS A 225 -17.54 10.03 -24.43
C LYS A 225 -16.28 10.27 -25.25
N ASP A 226 -15.18 9.68 -24.83
CA ASP A 226 -13.97 9.60 -25.63
C ASP A 226 -14.23 8.79 -26.91
N LYS A 227 -13.52 9.11 -27.99
CA LYS A 227 -13.72 8.47 -29.29
C LYS A 227 -13.04 7.10 -29.41
N THR A 228 -12.13 6.79 -28.49
CA THR A 228 -11.25 5.62 -28.60
C THR A 228 -11.27 4.74 -27.35
N ASP A 229 -11.59 5.28 -26.18
CA ASP A 229 -11.58 4.57 -24.91
C ASP A 229 -12.99 4.46 -24.30
N PRO A 230 -13.61 3.27 -24.32
CA PRO A 230 -14.96 3.08 -23.79
C PRO A 230 -15.08 3.33 -22.28
N PHE A 231 -13.99 3.30 -21.52
CA PHE A 231 -13.97 3.60 -20.10
C PHE A 231 -13.74 5.09 -19.78
N HIS A 232 -13.47 5.91 -20.79
CA HIS A 232 -13.30 7.35 -20.63
C HIS A 232 -14.53 8.11 -21.11
N PHE A 233 -15.49 8.32 -20.22
CA PHE A 233 -16.76 9.00 -20.50
C PHE A 233 -17.21 9.86 -19.32
N ALA A 234 -17.99 10.89 -19.61
CA ALA A 234 -18.68 11.72 -18.64
C ALA A 234 -19.98 11.05 -18.22
N ARG A 235 -20.03 10.50 -16.99
CA ARG A 235 -21.24 9.91 -16.44
C ARG A 235 -22.37 10.95 -16.40
N PRO A 236 -23.57 10.64 -16.90
CA PRO A 236 -24.73 11.53 -16.84
C PRO A 236 -25.22 11.71 -15.40
N PHE A 237 -25.69 12.90 -15.10
CA PHE A 237 -26.38 13.27 -13.85
C PHE A 237 -27.51 14.26 -14.20
N PRO A 238 -28.47 14.55 -13.29
CA PRO A 238 -29.54 15.51 -13.56
C PRO A 238 -28.97 16.88 -13.96
N GLU A 239 -29.45 17.44 -15.07
CA GLU A 239 -28.87 18.63 -15.70
C GLU A 239 -28.86 19.85 -14.77
N TYR A 240 -29.86 19.99 -13.87
CA TYR A 240 -29.91 21.07 -12.87
C TYR A 240 -28.69 21.07 -11.92
N MET A 241 -27.98 19.94 -11.79
CA MET A 241 -26.76 19.90 -10.97
C MET A 241 -25.56 20.59 -11.65
N LEU A 242 -25.63 20.86 -12.96
CA LEU A 242 -24.60 21.66 -13.64
C LEU A 242 -24.46 23.05 -13.00
N ASP A 243 -25.58 23.67 -12.61
CA ASP A 243 -25.57 24.97 -11.98
C ASP A 243 -24.84 25.00 -10.65
N TRP A 244 -24.73 23.85 -9.98
CA TRP A 244 -23.99 23.76 -8.72
C TRP A 244 -22.48 23.77 -8.90
N ILE A 245 -21.98 23.29 -10.07
CA ILE A 245 -20.56 22.98 -10.22
C ILE A 245 -19.87 23.77 -11.35
N LYS A 246 -20.62 24.38 -12.29
CA LYS A 246 -20.06 24.99 -13.51
C LYS A 246 -19.07 26.13 -13.24
N ASP A 247 -19.29 26.89 -12.16
CA ASP A 247 -18.51 28.08 -11.83
C ASP A 247 -17.46 27.81 -10.71
N LEU A 248 -17.38 26.56 -10.19
CA LEU A 248 -16.41 26.21 -9.18
C LEU A 248 -14.99 26.27 -9.72
N LYS A 249 -14.11 26.89 -8.95
CA LYS A 249 -12.66 26.81 -9.16
C LYS A 249 -12.09 25.58 -8.49
N GLU A 250 -10.84 25.25 -8.79
CA GLU A 250 -10.12 24.17 -8.14
C GLU A 250 -10.15 24.34 -6.62
N GLY A 251 -10.51 23.26 -5.91
CA GLY A 251 -10.60 23.23 -4.45
C GLY A 251 -11.88 23.81 -3.85
N GLU A 252 -12.73 24.47 -4.61
CA GLU A 252 -14.01 25.01 -4.13
C GLU A 252 -15.08 23.91 -4.05
N THR A 253 -16.03 24.08 -3.16
CA THR A 253 -17.19 23.20 -2.99
C THR A 253 -18.46 23.94 -3.32
N ALA A 254 -19.43 23.26 -3.93
CA ALA A 254 -20.73 23.86 -4.25
C ALA A 254 -21.54 24.31 -3.01
N PHE A 255 -21.13 23.92 -1.81
CA PHE A 255 -21.74 24.44 -0.57
C PHE A 255 -21.37 25.90 -0.28
N ASP A 256 -20.30 26.41 -0.86
CA ASP A 256 -19.87 27.81 -0.73
C ASP A 256 -20.57 28.74 -1.74
N ASN A 257 -21.33 28.19 -2.69
CA ASN A 257 -22.10 28.96 -3.67
C ASN A 257 -23.18 29.83 -3.00
N PRO A 258 -23.70 30.86 -3.72
CA PRO A 258 -24.95 31.51 -3.36
C PRO A 258 -26.13 30.52 -3.24
N ASP A 259 -27.14 30.86 -2.43
CA ASP A 259 -28.23 29.94 -2.12
C ASP A 259 -28.99 29.44 -3.36
N GLU A 260 -29.00 30.21 -4.43
CA GLU A 260 -29.63 29.88 -5.73
C GLU A 260 -28.94 28.70 -6.43
N THR A 261 -27.63 28.53 -6.22
CA THR A 261 -26.80 27.50 -6.87
C THR A 261 -26.18 26.50 -5.88
N LYS A 262 -26.60 26.50 -4.60
CA LYS A 262 -26.22 25.44 -3.65
C LYS A 262 -26.87 24.12 -3.99
N PRO A 263 -26.21 23.00 -3.65
CA PRO A 263 -26.84 21.68 -3.70
C PRO A 263 -28.14 21.64 -2.92
N CYS A 264 -29.20 21.15 -3.54
CA CYS A 264 -30.55 21.08 -2.96
C CYS A 264 -31.24 19.74 -3.29
N THR A 265 -32.29 19.45 -2.56
CA THR A 265 -33.33 18.47 -2.92
C THR A 265 -34.61 19.20 -3.25
N PHE A 266 -35.57 18.49 -3.83
CA PHE A 266 -36.90 19.03 -4.11
C PHE A 266 -37.92 18.29 -3.25
N ASP A 267 -38.88 19.02 -2.67
CA ASP A 267 -40.03 18.41 -2.00
C ASP A 267 -41.07 17.87 -3.01
N ALA A 268 -42.18 17.33 -2.50
CA ALA A 268 -43.23 16.77 -3.36
C ALA A 268 -43.91 17.84 -4.25
N ASP A 269 -43.86 19.10 -3.84
CA ASP A 269 -44.44 20.26 -4.54
C ASP A 269 -43.46 20.93 -5.50
N GLY A 270 -42.22 20.39 -5.58
CA GLY A 270 -41.16 20.92 -6.45
C GLY A 270 -40.35 22.11 -5.87
N ASN A 271 -40.56 22.45 -4.59
CA ASN A 271 -39.79 23.54 -3.96
C ASN A 271 -38.38 23.09 -3.60
N ARG A 272 -37.41 23.98 -3.78
CA ARG A 272 -36.02 23.72 -3.43
C ARG A 272 -35.83 23.70 -1.90
N ILE A 273 -35.25 22.60 -1.41
CA ILE A 273 -34.76 22.48 -0.03
C ILE A 273 -33.24 22.46 -0.07
N ILE A 274 -32.60 23.54 0.38
CA ILE A 274 -31.14 23.64 0.44
C ILE A 274 -30.61 22.61 1.44
N ASN A 275 -29.67 21.79 0.99
CA ASN A 275 -29.02 20.80 1.85
C ASN A 275 -28.19 21.49 2.94
N LYS A 276 -28.77 21.66 4.12
CA LYS A 276 -28.09 22.18 5.32
C LYS A 276 -27.28 21.09 6.06
N GLY A 277 -27.37 19.85 5.59
CA GLY A 277 -26.78 18.68 6.26
C GLY A 277 -25.27 18.60 6.12
N ALA A 278 -24.64 18.29 7.23
CA ALA A 278 -23.26 17.89 7.43
C ALA A 278 -22.27 18.42 6.36
N TYR A 279 -21.92 19.67 6.47
CA TYR A 279 -20.79 20.26 5.74
C TYR A 279 -19.51 19.49 6.07
N MET A 280 -19.22 18.52 5.23
CA MET A 280 -17.91 17.90 5.18
C MET A 280 -17.16 18.52 4.00
N GLY A 281 -16.49 19.62 4.14
CA GLY A 281 -15.84 20.46 3.11
C GLY A 281 -15.23 19.80 1.88
N ASN A 282 -15.48 18.51 1.65
CA ASN A 282 -15.01 17.69 0.54
C ASN A 282 -16.13 17.13 -0.36
N LYS A 283 -17.41 17.38 -0.05
CA LYS A 283 -18.53 17.00 -0.92
C LYS A 283 -18.74 18.07 -2.00
N TYR A 284 -19.14 17.64 -3.20
CA TYR A 284 -19.31 18.54 -4.36
C TYR A 284 -18.09 19.43 -4.58
N ARG A 285 -16.89 18.94 -4.24
CA ARG A 285 -15.65 19.69 -4.36
C ARG A 285 -14.90 19.34 -5.64
N ARG A 286 -14.43 20.38 -6.32
CA ARG A 286 -13.56 20.25 -7.48
C ARG A 286 -12.14 19.93 -7.06
N LEU A 287 -11.56 18.93 -7.69
CA LEU A 287 -10.16 18.51 -7.48
C LEU A 287 -9.18 19.61 -7.94
N ILE A 288 -7.93 19.48 -7.54
CA ILE A 288 -6.84 20.44 -7.79
C ILE A 288 -5.75 19.77 -8.62
N TRP A 289 -5.39 20.36 -9.76
CA TRP A 289 -4.38 19.81 -10.66
C TRP A 289 -2.99 19.63 -10.00
N ASP A 290 -2.58 20.61 -9.21
CA ASP A 290 -1.27 20.66 -8.57
C ASP A 290 -1.21 19.89 -7.23
N ARG A 291 -2.06 18.87 -7.07
CA ARG A 291 -2.06 17.93 -5.93
C ARG A 291 -2.25 16.50 -6.40
N PRO A 292 -1.81 15.50 -5.63
CA PRO A 292 -2.26 14.13 -5.82
C PRO A 292 -3.79 14.03 -5.72
N GLY A 293 -4.38 13.08 -6.42
CA GLY A 293 -5.81 12.80 -6.34
C GLY A 293 -6.27 12.50 -4.90
N ALA A 294 -7.54 12.73 -4.63
CA ALA A 294 -8.15 12.35 -3.36
C ALA A 294 -8.29 10.81 -3.24
N CYS A 295 -8.58 10.33 -2.04
CA CYS A 295 -8.89 8.92 -1.82
C CYS A 295 -10.14 8.52 -2.60
N ILE A 296 -9.99 7.58 -3.52
CA ILE A 296 -11.10 7.09 -4.32
C ILE A 296 -12.04 6.26 -3.42
N ALA A 297 -13.29 6.72 -3.32
CA ALA A 297 -14.34 6.05 -2.57
C ALA A 297 -15.11 5.06 -3.46
N THR A 298 -15.83 4.14 -2.83
CA THR A 298 -16.72 3.18 -3.52
C THR A 298 -17.87 3.87 -4.29
N ARG A 299 -18.25 5.07 -3.85
CA ARG A 299 -19.26 5.94 -4.48
C ARG A 299 -18.61 7.08 -5.26
N SER A 300 -17.62 6.76 -6.09
CA SER A 300 -16.98 7.71 -7.00
C SER A 300 -17.86 8.11 -8.20
N ASP A 301 -19.08 7.57 -8.25
CA ASP A 301 -20.09 7.79 -9.27
C ASP A 301 -20.97 9.03 -9.02
N VAL A 302 -20.93 9.62 -7.83
CA VAL A 302 -21.78 10.75 -7.43
C VAL A 302 -20.97 11.95 -6.94
N MET A 303 -21.41 13.15 -7.29
CA MET A 303 -20.76 14.40 -6.89
C MET A 303 -20.85 14.67 -5.38
N SER A 304 -21.84 14.10 -4.70
CA SER A 304 -22.01 14.19 -3.25
C SER A 304 -21.03 13.33 -2.47
N SER A 305 -20.21 12.53 -3.16
CA SER A 305 -19.09 11.80 -2.53
C SER A 305 -17.88 12.74 -2.32
N GLN A 306 -16.83 12.21 -1.71
CA GLN A 306 -15.66 13.01 -1.34
C GLN A 306 -14.78 13.29 -2.56
N ASP A 307 -14.54 14.58 -2.86
CA ASP A 307 -13.57 15.02 -3.87
C ASP A 307 -13.69 14.28 -5.21
N THR A 308 -14.85 14.32 -5.85
CA THR A 308 -15.13 13.54 -7.06
C THR A 308 -15.19 14.36 -8.35
N ILE A 309 -15.29 15.70 -8.25
CA ILE A 309 -15.45 16.54 -9.44
C ILE A 309 -14.09 16.75 -10.10
N HIS A 310 -14.04 16.52 -11.41
CA HIS A 310 -12.83 16.69 -12.22
C HIS A 310 -12.28 18.13 -12.09
N PRO A 311 -10.96 18.36 -12.10
CA PRO A 311 -10.37 19.68 -11.83
C PRO A 311 -10.87 20.80 -12.73
N CYS A 312 -11.28 20.52 -13.97
CA CYS A 312 -11.71 21.53 -14.92
C CYS A 312 -12.97 21.18 -15.73
N ASP A 313 -13.38 19.90 -15.76
CA ASP A 313 -14.62 19.49 -16.44
C ASP A 313 -15.78 19.39 -15.45
N ASN A 314 -17.01 19.64 -15.93
CA ASN A 314 -18.20 19.57 -15.09
C ASN A 314 -18.76 18.16 -15.02
N ARG A 315 -17.98 17.25 -14.43
CA ARG A 315 -18.29 15.83 -14.31
C ARG A 315 -17.52 15.19 -13.15
N VAL A 316 -17.91 14.00 -12.76
CA VAL A 316 -17.06 13.14 -11.93
C VAL A 316 -15.95 12.51 -12.79
N LEU A 317 -14.92 11.98 -12.13
CA LEU A 317 -13.85 11.26 -12.83
C LEU A 317 -14.41 10.05 -13.59
N SER A 318 -13.90 9.81 -14.79
CA SER A 318 -14.23 8.61 -15.60
C SER A 318 -13.64 7.35 -14.98
N ILE A 319 -14.08 6.18 -15.43
CA ILE A 319 -13.49 4.88 -15.00
C ILE A 319 -11.99 4.86 -15.36
N ARG A 320 -11.62 5.31 -16.56
CA ARG A 320 -10.22 5.33 -17.01
C ARG A 320 -9.34 6.19 -16.13
N GLU A 321 -9.81 7.36 -15.73
CA GLU A 321 -9.10 8.25 -14.80
C GLU A 321 -8.96 7.59 -13.41
N LEU A 322 -10.02 6.96 -12.89
CA LEU A 322 -9.96 6.23 -11.63
C LEU A 322 -8.99 5.04 -11.68
N MET A 323 -8.96 4.28 -12.80
CA MET A 323 -7.98 3.21 -13.01
C MET A 323 -6.55 3.76 -12.93
N THR A 324 -6.30 4.89 -13.60
CA THR A 324 -4.98 5.53 -13.60
C THR A 324 -4.58 5.97 -12.19
N LEU A 325 -5.49 6.58 -11.43
CA LEU A 325 -5.23 7.02 -10.06
C LEU A 325 -5.03 5.85 -9.07
N MET A 326 -5.51 4.67 -9.41
CA MET A 326 -5.28 3.43 -8.66
C MET A 326 -4.19 2.56 -9.28
N THR A 327 -3.43 3.10 -10.23
CA THR A 327 -2.33 2.40 -10.92
C THR A 327 -2.74 1.08 -11.55
N ILE A 328 -4.01 0.95 -11.95
CA ILE A 328 -4.54 -0.25 -12.62
C ILE A 328 -4.03 -0.21 -14.07
N PRO A 329 -3.25 -1.21 -14.52
CA PRO A 329 -2.69 -1.19 -15.86
C PRO A 329 -3.75 -1.41 -16.93
N ASN A 330 -3.50 -0.91 -18.13
CA ASN A 330 -4.41 -1.08 -19.28
C ASN A 330 -4.60 -2.56 -19.69
N THR A 331 -3.72 -3.45 -19.25
CA THR A 331 -3.84 -4.89 -19.44
C THR A 331 -4.83 -5.56 -18.49
N PHE A 332 -5.28 -4.86 -17.43
CA PHE A 332 -6.30 -5.35 -16.53
C PHE A 332 -7.68 -5.30 -17.21
N ARG A 333 -8.43 -6.38 -17.17
CA ARG A 333 -9.70 -6.54 -17.84
C ARG A 333 -10.85 -6.62 -16.84
N TRP A 334 -11.95 -5.99 -17.16
CA TRP A 334 -13.19 -6.04 -16.39
C TRP A 334 -14.16 -7.12 -16.88
N THR A 335 -14.00 -7.55 -18.14
CA THR A 335 -14.79 -8.59 -18.79
C THR A 335 -13.97 -9.37 -19.80
N ASN A 336 -14.39 -10.60 -20.13
CA ASN A 336 -13.82 -11.39 -21.22
C ASN A 336 -14.09 -10.79 -22.62
N HIS A 337 -14.87 -9.73 -22.68
CA HIS A 337 -15.19 -9.00 -23.91
C HIS A 337 -14.45 -7.68 -24.04
N ASP A 338 -13.54 -7.31 -23.13
CA ASP A 338 -12.82 -6.02 -23.19
C ASP A 338 -12.13 -5.79 -24.53
N ASP A 339 -11.57 -6.83 -25.15
CA ASP A 339 -10.94 -6.73 -26.48
C ASP A 339 -11.94 -6.41 -27.61
N LYS A 340 -13.23 -6.59 -27.37
CA LYS A 340 -14.32 -6.32 -28.31
C LYS A 340 -15.16 -5.11 -27.92
N LEU A 341 -14.89 -4.55 -26.72
CA LEU A 341 -15.54 -3.33 -26.27
C LEU A 341 -15.00 -2.16 -27.06
N THR A 342 -15.88 -1.55 -27.85
CA THR A 342 -15.64 -0.28 -28.55
C THR A 342 -16.53 0.80 -27.94
N VAL A 343 -16.28 2.04 -28.29
CA VAL A 343 -17.12 3.16 -27.82
C VAL A 343 -18.58 2.98 -28.29
N GLU A 344 -18.77 2.41 -29.48
CA GLU A 344 -20.11 2.20 -30.07
C GLU A 344 -20.92 1.10 -29.39
N ASN A 345 -20.27 0.08 -28.84
CA ASN A 345 -20.97 -1.08 -28.24
C ASN A 345 -20.89 -1.16 -26.72
N SER A 346 -20.21 -0.21 -26.05
CA SER A 346 -19.97 -0.26 -24.60
C SER A 346 -21.17 0.16 -23.74
N ASP A 347 -22.18 0.81 -24.29
CA ASP A 347 -23.26 1.45 -23.52
C ASP A 347 -24.08 0.46 -22.70
N GLU A 348 -24.47 -0.66 -23.28
CA GLU A 348 -25.25 -1.69 -22.61
C GLU A 348 -24.43 -2.30 -21.46
N TYR A 349 -23.19 -2.67 -21.75
CA TYR A 349 -22.28 -3.21 -20.74
C TYR A 349 -22.03 -2.24 -19.59
N LEU A 350 -21.72 -0.98 -19.89
CA LEU A 350 -21.43 0.02 -18.86
C LEU A 350 -22.66 0.37 -18.03
N LYS A 351 -23.85 0.42 -18.64
CA LYS A 351 -25.10 0.65 -17.91
C LYS A 351 -25.31 -0.37 -16.79
N GLU A 352 -24.94 -1.61 -17.01
CA GLU A 352 -25.09 -2.68 -16.03
C GLU A 352 -23.91 -2.77 -15.05
N ASN A 353 -22.69 -2.51 -15.52
CA ASN A 353 -21.48 -2.86 -14.81
C ASN A 353 -20.69 -1.67 -14.21
N GLU A 354 -20.93 -0.43 -14.68
CA GLU A 354 -20.20 0.76 -14.21
C GLU A 354 -20.15 0.88 -12.68
N GLY A 355 -21.29 0.70 -12.03
CA GLY A 355 -21.40 0.82 -10.57
C GLY A 355 -20.55 -0.23 -9.84
N ASN A 356 -20.49 -1.45 -10.36
CA ASN A 356 -19.66 -2.53 -9.82
C ASN A 356 -18.18 -2.26 -10.05
N ILE A 357 -17.78 -1.83 -11.26
CA ILE A 357 -16.40 -1.48 -11.60
C ILE A 357 -15.89 -0.37 -10.67
N ARG A 358 -16.64 0.72 -10.53
CA ARG A 358 -16.28 1.84 -9.64
C ARG A 358 -16.15 1.42 -8.19
N ARG A 359 -17.04 0.55 -7.72
CA ARG A 359 -16.97 -0.02 -6.37
C ARG A 359 -15.70 -0.86 -6.20
N CYS A 360 -15.40 -1.76 -7.13
CA CYS A 360 -14.19 -2.57 -7.12
C CYS A 360 -12.91 -1.71 -7.12
N ILE A 361 -12.88 -0.63 -7.90
CA ILE A 361 -11.77 0.33 -7.90
C ILE A 361 -11.63 1.01 -6.51
N GLY A 362 -12.74 1.46 -5.92
CA GLY A 362 -12.73 2.16 -4.62
C GLY A 362 -12.34 1.26 -3.43
N GLU A 363 -12.66 -0.03 -3.49
CA GLU A 363 -12.29 -1.02 -2.47
C GLU A 363 -10.84 -1.52 -2.62
N ALA A 364 -10.26 -1.40 -3.81
CA ALA A 364 -8.98 -2.02 -4.14
C ALA A 364 -7.78 -1.42 -3.40
N VAL A 365 -6.76 -2.24 -3.27
CA VAL A 365 -5.37 -1.79 -3.08
C VAL A 365 -4.84 -1.36 -4.46
N PRO A 366 -4.17 -0.20 -4.59
CA PRO A 366 -3.54 0.17 -5.86
C PRO A 366 -2.56 -0.90 -6.33
N THR A 367 -2.58 -1.20 -7.63
CA THR A 367 -1.75 -2.27 -8.21
C THR A 367 -0.26 -2.04 -7.96
N GLN A 368 0.20 -0.77 -7.98
CA GLN A 368 1.60 -0.42 -7.70
C GLN A 368 2.06 -0.89 -6.31
N ILE A 369 1.22 -0.73 -5.28
CA ILE A 369 1.55 -1.15 -3.90
C ILE A 369 1.69 -2.68 -3.83
N GLY A 370 0.75 -3.42 -4.42
CA GLY A 370 0.85 -4.88 -4.52
C GLY A 370 2.09 -5.32 -5.30
N SER A 371 2.41 -4.61 -6.39
CA SER A 371 3.59 -4.87 -7.21
C SER A 371 4.90 -4.61 -6.47
N ASP A 372 5.00 -3.50 -5.72
CA ASP A 372 6.21 -3.18 -4.96
C ASP A 372 6.47 -4.22 -3.86
N ILE A 373 5.43 -4.59 -3.12
CA ILE A 373 5.53 -5.64 -2.09
C ILE A 373 5.93 -6.97 -2.73
N ALA A 374 5.27 -7.38 -3.81
CA ALA A 374 5.58 -8.62 -4.52
C ALA A 374 7.02 -8.64 -5.07
N SER A 375 7.46 -7.54 -5.69
CA SER A 375 8.83 -7.41 -6.21
C SER A 375 9.87 -7.57 -5.10
N LYS A 376 9.64 -6.96 -3.94
CA LYS A 376 10.56 -7.07 -2.79
C LYS A 376 10.56 -8.47 -2.20
N ILE A 377 9.38 -9.09 -2.04
CA ILE A 377 9.30 -10.48 -1.58
C ILE A 377 10.06 -11.40 -2.54
N ARG A 378 9.83 -11.29 -3.85
CA ARG A 378 10.54 -12.10 -4.85
C ARG A 378 12.04 -11.92 -4.75
N THR A 379 12.51 -10.67 -4.74
CA THR A 379 13.95 -10.36 -4.62
C THR A 379 14.55 -11.00 -3.37
N MET A 380 13.89 -10.90 -2.22
CA MET A 380 14.40 -11.44 -0.97
C MET A 380 14.37 -12.97 -0.94
N LEU A 381 13.34 -13.62 -1.50
CA LEU A 381 13.28 -15.08 -1.62
C LEU A 381 14.34 -15.62 -2.59
N ASP A 382 14.60 -14.91 -3.70
CA ASP A 382 15.66 -15.26 -4.64
C ASP A 382 17.04 -15.15 -3.95
N PHE A 383 17.27 -14.14 -3.14
CA PHE A 383 18.48 -13.99 -2.33
C PHE A 383 18.64 -15.11 -1.30
N GLU A 384 17.60 -15.45 -0.54
CA GLU A 384 17.63 -16.55 0.43
C GLU A 384 18.02 -17.86 -0.25
N SER A 385 17.39 -18.18 -1.39
CA SER A 385 17.73 -19.36 -2.19
C SER A 385 19.18 -19.32 -2.71
N PHE A 386 19.64 -18.15 -3.11
CA PHE A 386 20.98 -17.95 -3.60
C PHE A 386 22.03 -18.16 -2.52
N ILE A 387 21.85 -17.58 -1.34
CA ILE A 387 22.76 -17.75 -0.19
C ILE A 387 22.88 -19.23 0.18
N THR A 388 21.75 -19.92 0.30
CA THR A 388 21.73 -21.34 0.63
C THR A 388 22.51 -22.19 -0.37
N LYS A 389 22.36 -21.90 -1.67
CA LYS A 389 23.12 -22.61 -2.73
C LYS A 389 24.60 -22.28 -2.71
N ALA A 390 24.96 -21.02 -2.49
CA ALA A 390 26.35 -20.58 -2.49
C ALA A 390 27.12 -21.11 -1.27
N GLU A 391 26.46 -21.24 -0.11
CA GLU A 391 27.03 -21.93 1.06
C GLU A 391 27.38 -23.37 0.78
N LEU A 392 26.56 -24.06 -0.02
CA LEU A 392 26.81 -25.45 -0.43
C LEU A 392 27.96 -25.58 -1.43
N GLN A 393 28.23 -24.55 -2.25
CA GLN A 393 29.22 -24.59 -3.35
C GLN A 393 30.59 -24.02 -2.97
N LYS A 394 30.79 -23.38 -1.82
CA LYS A 394 32.05 -22.75 -1.37
C LYS A 394 32.71 -21.84 -2.39
N ASP A 395 31.89 -21.04 -3.09
CA ASP A 395 32.38 -20.12 -4.11
C ASP A 395 33.01 -18.87 -3.48
N SER A 396 34.29 -18.60 -3.74
CA SER A 396 35.07 -17.54 -3.13
C SER A 396 34.61 -16.13 -3.51
N ASP A 397 34.14 -15.94 -4.75
CA ASP A 397 33.71 -14.63 -5.24
C ASP A 397 32.33 -14.23 -4.68
N MET A 398 31.56 -15.22 -4.23
CA MET A 398 30.26 -15.03 -3.63
C MET A 398 30.30 -14.87 -2.11
N ASN A 399 31.45 -15.14 -1.49
CA ASN A 399 31.60 -15.10 -0.04
C ASN A 399 31.27 -13.73 0.58
N PHE A 400 31.53 -12.64 -0.15
CA PHE A 400 31.16 -11.30 0.32
C PHE A 400 29.64 -11.16 0.49
N TYR A 401 28.88 -11.55 -0.53
CA TYR A 401 27.42 -11.47 -0.49
C TYR A 401 26.83 -12.43 0.54
N ILE A 402 27.40 -13.64 0.65
CA ILE A 402 26.98 -14.65 1.64
C ILE A 402 27.20 -14.11 3.06
N GLN A 403 28.38 -13.59 3.35
CA GLN A 403 28.68 -13.04 4.68
C GLN A 403 27.84 -11.81 4.99
N ALA A 404 27.63 -10.92 4.00
CA ALA A 404 26.78 -9.77 4.15
C ALA A 404 25.33 -10.16 4.49
N PHE A 405 24.81 -11.21 3.85
CA PHE A 405 23.44 -11.69 4.13
C PHE A 405 23.34 -12.49 5.42
N LYS A 406 24.36 -13.26 5.81
CA LYS A 406 24.43 -13.90 7.14
C LYS A 406 24.36 -12.87 8.26
N LEU A 407 25.10 -11.77 8.10
CA LEU A 407 25.09 -10.65 9.04
C LEU A 407 23.72 -9.96 9.13
N VAL A 408 22.93 -9.92 8.05
CA VAL A 408 21.53 -9.44 8.11
C VAL A 408 20.68 -10.31 9.03
N GLY A 409 20.91 -11.64 9.05
CA GLY A 409 20.20 -12.56 9.95
C GLY A 409 20.63 -12.50 11.41
N GLU A 410 21.86 -12.07 11.69
CA GLU A 410 22.38 -11.94 13.06
C GLU A 410 22.02 -10.59 13.72
N ILE A 411 21.55 -9.62 12.94
CA ILE A 411 21.21 -8.29 13.43
C ILE A 411 19.77 -8.27 13.93
N PRO A 412 19.48 -7.63 15.07
CA PRO A 412 18.13 -7.52 15.58
C PRO A 412 17.18 -6.96 14.53
N ILE A 413 16.14 -7.72 14.20
CA ILE A 413 15.09 -7.28 13.31
C ILE A 413 14.37 -6.12 13.98
N ILE A 414 14.29 -4.99 13.28
CA ILE A 414 13.48 -3.86 13.70
C ILE A 414 12.01 -4.24 13.46
N ASP A 415 11.40 -4.93 14.41
CA ASP A 415 10.02 -5.41 14.33
C ASP A 415 9.10 -4.71 15.33
N SER A 416 9.66 -4.07 16.35
CA SER A 416 8.90 -3.33 17.34
C SER A 416 9.73 -2.20 17.98
N PHE A 417 9.03 -1.17 18.48
CA PHE A 417 9.61 -0.06 19.24
C PHE A 417 10.40 -0.51 20.47
N ASP A 418 10.03 -1.63 21.06
CA ASP A 418 10.61 -2.12 22.32
C ASP A 418 12.03 -2.66 22.13
N LYS A 419 12.41 -3.04 20.90
CA LYS A 419 13.74 -3.56 20.58
C LYS A 419 14.74 -2.50 20.17
N ILE A 420 14.26 -1.31 19.78
CA ILE A 420 15.11 -0.17 19.47
C ILE A 420 14.87 0.86 20.57
N ASN A 421 15.61 0.75 21.64
CA ASN A 421 15.54 1.71 22.73
C ASN A 421 15.66 3.14 22.19
N ALA A 422 14.51 3.80 22.04
CA ALA A 422 14.38 5.22 21.79
C ALA A 422 14.84 5.77 20.43
N LEU A 423 14.65 5.04 19.31
CA LEU A 423 14.64 5.70 18.01
C LEU A 423 13.37 6.55 17.91
N PRO A 424 13.46 7.89 17.78
CA PRO A 424 12.29 8.72 17.60
C PRO A 424 11.60 8.35 16.29
N SER A 425 10.27 8.10 16.34
CA SER A 425 9.51 7.63 15.18
C SER A 425 9.15 8.72 14.18
N GLU A 426 9.19 9.99 14.61
CA GLU A 426 8.71 11.14 13.83
C GLU A 426 9.83 12.18 13.71
N LEU A 427 10.69 11.98 12.72
CA LEU A 427 11.71 12.97 12.33
C LEU A 427 11.42 13.44 10.91
N SER A 428 11.43 14.76 10.70
CA SER A 428 11.35 15.34 9.35
C SER A 428 12.64 15.11 8.57
N HIS A 429 13.79 15.18 9.26
CA HIS A 429 15.11 14.94 8.69
C HIS A 429 15.86 13.95 9.59
N VAL A 430 16.44 12.93 8.99
CA VAL A 430 17.17 11.87 9.69
C VAL A 430 18.59 11.80 9.17
N SER A 431 19.57 11.87 10.07
CA SER A 431 20.98 11.63 9.75
C SER A 431 21.44 10.33 10.40
N ILE A 432 21.93 9.39 9.59
CA ILE A 432 22.35 8.07 10.03
C ILE A 432 23.83 7.87 9.73
N LYS A 433 24.59 7.45 10.74
CA LYS A 433 25.98 7.03 10.57
C LYS A 433 26.09 5.52 10.67
N LEU A 434 26.72 4.90 9.69
CA LEU A 434 27.02 3.47 9.65
C LEU A 434 28.55 3.30 9.59
N ALA A 435 29.09 2.49 10.50
CA ALA A 435 30.54 2.35 10.66
C ALA A 435 31.12 1.04 10.09
N SER A 436 30.26 0.14 9.60
CA SER A 436 30.69 -1.14 9.03
C SER A 436 29.88 -1.55 7.81
N ILE A 437 30.42 -2.45 6.99
CA ILE A 437 29.72 -3.06 5.84
C ILE A 437 28.50 -3.83 6.33
N ALA A 438 28.65 -4.58 7.42
CA ALA A 438 27.58 -5.35 8.02
C ALA A 438 26.40 -4.47 8.40
N ASP A 439 26.67 -3.38 9.13
CA ASP A 439 25.64 -2.43 9.51
C ASP A 439 24.96 -1.81 8.28
N SER A 440 25.73 -1.45 7.26
CA SER A 440 25.20 -0.84 6.04
C SER A 440 24.19 -1.74 5.33
N LEU A 441 24.51 -3.02 5.17
CA LEU A 441 23.67 -3.97 4.45
C LEU A 441 22.41 -4.34 5.20
N ALA A 442 22.51 -4.44 6.52
CA ALA A 442 21.41 -4.89 7.35
C ALA A 442 20.47 -3.77 7.75
N TYR A 443 21.03 -2.63 8.17
CA TYR A 443 20.22 -1.56 8.75
C TYR A 443 19.68 -0.57 7.74
N ILE A 444 20.38 -0.27 6.63
CA ILE A 444 19.90 0.73 5.67
C ILE A 444 18.49 0.45 5.18
N PRO A 445 18.16 -0.73 4.63
CA PRO A 445 16.80 -0.99 4.15
C PRO A 445 15.74 -0.88 5.26
N GLN A 446 16.08 -1.34 6.46
CA GLN A 446 15.18 -1.28 7.61
C GLN A 446 14.97 0.15 8.10
N LEU A 447 16.04 0.95 8.22
CA LEU A 447 15.95 2.35 8.63
C LEU A 447 15.21 3.21 7.60
N CYS A 448 15.44 2.98 6.29
CA CYS A 448 14.70 3.67 5.23
C CYS A 448 13.19 3.37 5.29
N ALA A 449 12.80 2.12 5.59
CA ALA A 449 11.41 1.75 5.77
C ALA A 449 10.83 2.35 7.07
N TYR A 450 11.60 2.31 8.16
CA TYR A 450 11.21 2.88 9.45
C TYR A 450 10.95 4.39 9.35
N TYR A 451 11.86 5.14 8.74
CA TYR A 451 11.77 6.58 8.52
C TYR A 451 11.14 6.98 7.18
N SER A 452 10.33 6.11 6.58
CA SER A 452 9.75 6.38 5.26
C SER A 452 8.89 7.65 5.19
N ALA A 453 8.40 8.16 6.33
CA ALA A 453 7.65 9.41 6.42
C ALA A 453 8.55 10.67 6.52
N ALA A 454 9.86 10.52 6.73
CA ALA A 454 10.77 11.65 6.79
C ALA A 454 10.90 12.35 5.44
N ASP A 455 11.10 13.67 5.45
CA ASP A 455 11.33 14.46 4.23
C ASP A 455 12.69 14.12 3.60
N SER A 456 13.70 13.86 4.45
CA SER A 456 15.01 13.39 4.00
C SER A 456 15.65 12.41 4.99
N ILE A 457 16.42 11.46 4.44
CA ILE A 457 17.24 10.50 5.17
C ILE A 457 18.65 10.59 4.60
N ASP A 458 19.59 11.14 5.37
CA ASP A 458 21.00 11.21 5.01
C ASP A 458 21.76 10.07 5.69
N ILE A 459 22.39 9.21 4.90
CA ILE A 459 23.13 8.07 5.38
C ILE A 459 24.61 8.27 5.07
N ASP A 460 25.44 8.36 6.10
CA ASP A 460 26.90 8.39 5.95
C ASP A 460 27.48 7.01 6.30
N ILE A 461 28.08 6.37 5.32
CA ILE A 461 28.83 5.12 5.48
C ILE A 461 30.30 5.46 5.58
N VAL A 462 30.94 5.08 6.68
CA VAL A 462 32.25 5.57 7.05
C VAL A 462 33.27 4.45 7.11
N GLY A 463 34.50 4.73 6.64
CA GLY A 463 35.65 3.84 6.83
C GLY A 463 35.73 2.67 5.85
N LEU A 464 34.98 2.70 4.75
CA LEU A 464 35.06 1.69 3.70
C LEU A 464 36.12 2.04 2.63
N ASN A 465 36.71 1.04 2.03
CA ASN A 465 37.55 1.18 0.84
C ASN A 465 36.71 1.34 -0.44
N GLU A 466 37.35 1.68 -1.55
CA GLU A 466 36.66 1.93 -2.82
C GLU A 466 35.98 0.65 -3.39
N GLU A 467 36.58 -0.51 -3.21
CA GLU A 467 36.05 -1.79 -3.68
C GLU A 467 34.75 -2.15 -2.94
N ASP A 468 34.72 -1.98 -1.62
CA ASP A 468 33.56 -2.24 -0.80
C ASP A 468 32.44 -1.23 -1.07
N ASN A 469 32.77 0.03 -1.33
CA ASN A 469 31.81 1.04 -1.76
C ASN A 469 31.08 0.61 -3.03
N ASN A 470 31.81 0.16 -4.06
CA ASN A 470 31.23 -0.27 -5.33
C ASN A 470 30.30 -1.50 -5.17
N LYS A 471 30.67 -2.44 -4.29
CA LYS A 471 29.85 -3.61 -3.97
C LYS A 471 28.56 -3.21 -3.28
N ILE A 472 28.64 -2.30 -2.30
CA ILE A 472 27.47 -1.80 -1.54
C ILE A 472 26.55 -0.99 -2.45
N GLU A 473 27.08 -0.12 -3.32
CA GLU A 473 26.26 0.61 -4.28
C GLU A 473 25.50 -0.31 -5.22
N SER A 474 26.15 -1.39 -5.69
CA SER A 474 25.52 -2.39 -6.55
C SER A 474 24.36 -3.09 -5.82
N LEU A 475 24.55 -3.42 -4.55
CA LEU A 475 23.51 -4.04 -3.72
C LEU A 475 22.34 -3.08 -3.48
N PHE A 476 22.60 -1.81 -3.20
CA PHE A 476 21.54 -0.82 -2.97
C PHE A 476 20.72 -0.52 -4.22
N LYS A 477 21.30 -0.63 -5.42
CA LYS A 477 20.54 -0.58 -6.68
C LYS A 477 19.51 -1.71 -6.79
N LEU A 478 19.83 -2.90 -6.26
CA LEU A 478 18.90 -4.03 -6.21
C LEU A 478 17.76 -3.81 -5.17
N ILE A 479 18.09 -3.22 -4.02
CA ILE A 479 17.14 -3.04 -2.90
C ILE A 479 16.19 -1.86 -3.15
N LYS A 480 16.45 -0.99 -4.11
CA LYS A 480 15.67 0.22 -4.43
C LYS A 480 15.37 1.06 -3.17
N MET A 481 16.27 1.96 -2.82
CA MET A 481 16.07 2.91 -1.73
C MET A 481 15.05 4.00 -2.13
N GLY A 482 14.39 4.59 -1.14
CA GLY A 482 13.40 5.64 -1.37
C GLY A 482 13.97 6.91 -1.99
N SER A 483 13.13 7.69 -2.68
CA SER A 483 13.52 8.95 -3.34
C SER A 483 13.99 10.05 -2.36
N ASN A 484 13.72 9.88 -1.07
CA ASN A 484 14.14 10.78 0.01
C ASN A 484 15.45 10.34 0.70
N VAL A 485 16.10 9.28 0.19
CA VAL A 485 17.33 8.72 0.79
C VAL A 485 18.55 9.20 0.01
N SER A 486 19.53 9.74 0.73
CA SER A 486 20.85 10.09 0.23
C SER A 486 21.91 9.25 0.94
N VAL A 487 22.79 8.60 0.20
CA VAL A 487 23.87 7.79 0.77
C VAL A 487 25.20 8.39 0.38
N ASN A 488 26.04 8.65 1.38
CA ASN A 488 27.36 9.21 1.21
C ASN A 488 28.41 8.23 1.74
N PHE A 489 29.41 7.90 0.91
CA PHE A 489 30.56 7.12 1.31
C PHE A 489 31.68 8.06 1.73
N ARG A 490 32.22 7.86 2.94
CA ARG A 490 33.27 8.71 3.49
C ARG A 490 34.45 7.91 4.02
N PRO A 491 35.69 8.29 3.70
CA PRO A 491 36.89 7.60 4.21
C PRO A 491 37.05 7.73 5.72
N SER A 492 36.53 8.82 6.32
CA SER A 492 36.55 9.04 7.76
C SER A 492 35.40 9.92 8.23
N VAL A 493 35.09 9.85 9.52
CA VAL A 493 34.06 10.70 10.14
C VAL A 493 34.56 12.16 10.17
N SER A 494 33.80 13.08 9.55
CA SER A 494 34.02 14.50 9.82
C SER A 494 33.47 14.82 11.21
N VAL A 495 34.29 15.50 12.03
CA VAL A 495 34.03 15.77 13.46
C VAL A 495 32.76 16.63 13.70
N TYR A 496 32.19 17.23 12.67
CA TYR A 496 31.15 18.26 12.77
C TYR A 496 29.74 17.86 12.35
N LYS A 497 29.47 16.59 11.98
CA LYS A 497 28.12 16.17 11.61
C LYS A 497 27.42 15.53 12.82
N HIS A 498 26.31 16.12 13.26
CA HIS A 498 25.42 15.48 14.23
C HIS A 498 24.62 14.39 13.52
N TYR A 499 24.59 13.19 14.11
CA TYR A 499 23.77 12.08 13.65
C TYR A 499 22.64 11.86 14.65
N ASP A 500 21.42 11.70 14.16
CA ASP A 500 20.28 11.34 15.01
C ASP A 500 20.30 9.85 15.35
N VAL A 501 20.89 9.05 14.46
CA VAL A 501 21.03 7.60 14.60
C VAL A 501 22.46 7.19 14.28
N VAL A 502 23.04 6.37 15.14
CA VAL A 502 24.36 5.75 14.92
C VAL A 502 24.20 4.24 14.96
N VAL A 503 24.71 3.58 13.90
CA VAL A 503 24.81 2.13 13.83
C VAL A 503 26.28 1.74 13.85
N GLU A 504 26.66 0.97 14.85
CA GLU A 504 28.06 0.62 15.13
C GLU A 504 28.11 -0.73 15.84
N ASN A 505 28.93 -1.66 15.33
CA ASN A 505 29.15 -2.98 15.92
C ASN A 505 27.84 -3.77 16.19
N GLY A 506 26.91 -3.78 15.23
CA GLY A 506 25.64 -4.48 15.34
C GLY A 506 24.62 -3.85 16.29
N THR A 507 24.86 -2.64 16.77
CA THR A 507 23.93 -1.91 17.63
C THR A 507 23.45 -0.61 16.96
N CYS A 508 22.14 -0.37 17.07
CA CYS A 508 21.50 0.87 16.59
C CYS A 508 21.07 1.71 17.79
N ARG A 509 21.51 2.96 17.85
CA ARG A 509 21.15 3.88 18.94
C ARG A 509 20.80 5.27 18.44
N ALA A 510 19.77 5.88 19.01
CA ALA A 510 19.45 7.28 18.79
C ALA A 510 20.36 8.18 19.62
N ILE A 511 20.76 9.30 19.03
CA ILE A 511 21.40 10.39 19.75
C ILE A 511 20.30 11.39 20.09
N PRO A 512 20.08 11.72 21.39
CA PRO A 512 19.08 12.68 21.78
C PRO A 512 19.38 14.04 21.13
N GLN A 513 18.44 14.57 20.37
CA GLN A 513 18.52 15.95 19.88
C GLN A 513 18.49 16.88 21.09
N ARG A 514 19.48 17.78 21.22
CA ARG A 514 19.35 18.88 22.15
C ARG A 514 18.14 19.71 21.73
N LYS A 515 17.15 19.90 22.61
CA LYS A 515 16.02 20.79 22.39
C LYS A 515 16.60 22.16 22.02
N VAL A 516 16.54 22.53 20.76
CA VAL A 516 16.83 23.89 20.32
C VAL A 516 15.65 24.72 20.82
N ASN A 517 15.89 25.46 21.90
CA ASN A 517 14.97 26.48 22.36
C ASN A 517 14.77 27.47 21.21
N LYS A 518 13.56 27.59 20.68
CA LYS A 518 13.14 28.52 19.63
C LYS A 518 13.22 29.99 20.02
N LYS A 519 14.19 30.38 20.86
CA LYS A 519 14.50 31.76 21.23
C LYS A 519 16.01 31.97 21.17
N SER A 520 16.56 32.01 19.96
CA SER A 520 17.82 32.74 19.62
C SER A 520 18.32 32.27 18.24
N SER A 521 17.55 32.59 17.19
CA SER A 521 17.99 32.30 15.82
C SER A 521 18.70 33.49 15.15
N PHE A 522 19.29 34.41 15.89
CA PHE A 522 19.96 35.56 15.27
C PHE A 522 21.30 36.00 15.91
N GLU A 523 21.80 35.34 16.94
CA GLU A 523 23.04 35.83 17.60
C GLU A 523 24.17 34.81 17.78
N ASN A 524 24.07 33.57 17.30
CA ASN A 524 25.13 32.57 17.53
C ASN A 524 25.89 32.09 16.27
N GLU A 525 25.73 32.73 15.12
CA GLU A 525 26.59 32.44 13.94
C GLU A 525 27.92 33.19 13.93
N LEU A 526 28.23 34.02 14.93
CA LEU A 526 29.41 34.86 14.96
C LEU A 526 30.40 34.60 16.11
N GLN A 527 30.21 33.51 16.90
CA GLN A 527 31.10 33.28 18.06
C GLN A 527 31.77 31.90 18.14
N LEU A 528 31.85 31.13 17.08
CA LEU A 528 32.60 29.86 17.06
C LEU A 528 33.72 29.79 16.03
N SER A 529 34.30 30.91 15.66
CA SER A 529 35.52 30.96 14.81
C SER A 529 36.78 31.38 15.52
N PHE A 530 36.81 31.41 16.84
CA PHE A 530 38.07 31.64 17.58
C PHE A 530 38.10 30.70 18.79
N PHE A 531 39.00 29.78 18.75
CA PHE A 531 39.77 29.01 19.71
C PHE A 531 39.89 27.53 19.35
N ASP A 532 41.08 27.23 18.81
CA ASP A 532 41.88 26.01 18.65
C ASP A 532 41.29 24.84 17.88
#